data_8182ddf0d3e15701fe54d8bd584f4401
#
_entry.id   8182ddf0d3e15701fe54d8bd584f4401
#
_cell.length_a   1.000
_cell.length_b   1.000
_cell.length_c   1.000
_cell.angle_alpha   90.00
_cell.angle_beta   90.00
_cell.angle_gamma   90.00
#
_symmetry.space_group_name_H-M   'P 1'
#
loop_
_entity.id
_entity.type
_entity.pdbx_description
1 polymer ?
#
loop_
_entity_poly.entity_id
_entity_poly.type
_entity_poly.pdbx_seq_one_letter_code
_entity_poly.pdbx_strand_id
1 'polypeptide(L)'
;MKTGNVTGNVYKRSVHRKIETNGIGVKGAEYGEGCAFLTSENVDKAPEKAKQLWITAQSLSVWSGAEGAKLCVYEAVNRAAAAAVGKGEAKVRMVSMQLMLPADCQEQELQKMTVAAQEAAQKLQVTLADVKAHVSGAVIAPVATAEALVEVWIAPAGAALSARTGQQIVMTKWAGLAGTVRLEKTYREALLKRYPAQLLDDVAQLEQHFSILPEAAVAGKSGVGLACAVSEGGVFHALWTLAEQAGTGLEVSLKKIPIRQETVEICNELDVNPYELSGNGSLLFVTDQGEMLAEQLQQQKIPAAVIGFLSADNDRVIINGEERRFLEPANTDAIYRME
;
A
#
# COMPACT_ATOMS: atom_id res chain seq x y z
N MET A 1 11.55 -4.05 20.70
CA MET A 1 11.25 -3.68 19.31
C MET A 1 10.62 -2.29 19.35
N LYS A 2 10.85 -1.44 18.36
CA LYS A 2 10.19 -0.13 18.27
C LYS A 2 8.77 -0.29 17.73
N THR A 3 7.89 0.64 18.01
CA THR A 3 6.54 0.72 17.40
C THR A 3 6.66 0.80 15.88
N GLY A 4 5.79 0.12 15.16
CA GLY A 4 5.78 0.05 13.71
C GLY A 4 6.15 -1.33 13.17
N ASN A 5 6.43 -1.42 11.89
CA ASN A 5 6.79 -2.66 11.24
C ASN A 5 8.07 -3.28 11.85
N VAL A 6 8.07 -4.59 11.97
CA VAL A 6 9.26 -5.33 12.39
C VAL A 6 10.35 -5.14 11.33
N THR A 7 11.59 -4.80 11.75
CA THR A 7 12.69 -4.61 10.84
C THR A 7 12.99 -5.88 10.02
N GLY A 8 13.44 -5.73 8.77
CA GLY A 8 13.71 -6.84 7.86
C GLY A 8 14.62 -7.92 8.45
N ASN A 9 15.66 -7.53 9.19
CA ASN A 9 16.55 -8.49 9.85
C ASN A 9 15.88 -9.30 10.95
N VAL A 10 14.99 -8.66 11.73
CA VAL A 10 14.21 -9.34 12.78
C VAL A 10 13.18 -10.24 12.14
N TYR A 11 12.45 -9.77 11.12
CA TYR A 11 11.47 -10.57 10.38
C TYR A 11 12.11 -11.84 9.78
N LYS A 12 13.24 -11.69 9.05
CA LYS A 12 13.96 -12.82 8.45
C LYS A 12 14.37 -13.87 9.49
N ARG A 13 14.82 -13.45 10.69
CA ARG A 13 15.27 -14.38 11.75
C ARG A 13 14.11 -15.02 12.54
N SER A 14 13.08 -14.23 12.86
CA SER A 14 12.06 -14.60 13.83
C SER A 14 10.78 -15.12 13.19
N VAL A 15 10.54 -14.84 11.91
CA VAL A 15 9.37 -15.26 11.17
C VAL A 15 9.77 -16.11 9.97
N HIS A 16 10.37 -15.54 8.94
CA HIS A 16 10.60 -16.20 7.65
C HIS A 16 11.39 -17.50 7.75
N ARG A 17 12.41 -17.59 8.62
CA ARG A 17 13.19 -18.82 8.85
C ARG A 17 12.49 -19.87 9.74
N LYS A 18 11.31 -19.55 10.27
CA LYS A 18 10.57 -20.42 11.22
C LYS A 18 9.31 -21.04 10.62
N ILE A 19 8.94 -20.61 9.44
CA ILE A 19 7.78 -21.13 8.73
C ILE A 19 8.21 -21.70 7.37
N GLU A 20 7.53 -22.74 6.92
CA GLU A 20 7.61 -23.21 5.54
C GLU A 20 6.71 -22.33 4.69
N THR A 21 7.32 -21.47 3.86
CA THR A 21 6.57 -20.51 3.04
C THR A 21 6.18 -21.07 1.68
N ASN A 22 6.76 -22.20 1.25
CA ASN A 22 6.51 -22.79 -0.05
C ASN A 22 5.90 -24.20 0.12
N GLY A 23 4.84 -24.45 -0.62
CA GLY A 23 4.16 -25.72 -0.74
C GLY A 23 3.82 -26.04 -2.19
N ILE A 24 3.12 -27.15 -2.42
CA ILE A 24 2.67 -27.50 -3.78
C ILE A 24 1.74 -26.40 -4.32
N GLY A 25 2.18 -25.71 -5.39
CA GLY A 25 1.45 -24.59 -5.97
C GLY A 25 1.41 -23.31 -5.12
N VAL A 26 2.05 -23.28 -3.95
CA VAL A 26 2.07 -22.13 -3.06
C VAL A 26 3.45 -21.47 -3.05
N LYS A 27 3.52 -20.19 -3.34
CA LYS A 27 4.66 -19.32 -3.04
C LYS A 27 4.25 -18.38 -1.89
N GLY A 28 4.86 -18.56 -0.72
CA GLY A 28 4.63 -17.69 0.44
C GLY A 28 5.20 -16.30 0.26
N ALA A 29 4.74 -15.37 1.09
CA ALA A 29 5.19 -13.99 1.06
C ALA A 29 6.65 -13.86 1.49
N GLU A 30 7.44 -13.09 0.74
CA GLU A 30 8.77 -12.65 1.14
C GLU A 30 8.70 -11.32 1.90
N TYR A 31 9.80 -10.95 2.57
CA TYR A 31 9.87 -9.66 3.26
C TYR A 31 9.65 -8.51 2.28
N GLY A 32 8.68 -7.66 2.58
CA GLY A 32 8.29 -6.53 1.73
C GLY A 32 7.24 -6.84 0.66
N GLU A 33 7.03 -8.10 0.25
CA GLU A 33 5.96 -8.44 -0.71
C GLU A 33 4.57 -8.35 -0.06
N GLY A 34 4.42 -8.83 1.16
CA GLY A 34 3.15 -8.83 1.91
C GLY A 34 2.04 -9.65 1.30
N CYS A 35 2.35 -10.49 0.29
CA CYS A 35 1.39 -11.29 -0.47
C CYS A 35 1.87 -12.71 -0.66
N ALA A 36 0.95 -13.68 -0.55
CA ALA A 36 1.18 -15.06 -0.93
C ALA A 36 0.45 -15.40 -2.24
N PHE A 37 0.96 -16.39 -2.97
CA PHE A 37 0.49 -16.78 -4.29
C PHE A 37 0.12 -18.25 -4.31
N LEU A 38 -1.01 -18.57 -4.92
CA LEU A 38 -1.46 -19.95 -5.15
C LEU A 38 -1.72 -20.16 -6.65
N THR A 39 -1.02 -21.11 -7.26
CA THR A 39 -1.27 -21.56 -8.65
C THR A 39 -2.08 -22.85 -8.65
N SER A 40 -3.05 -22.97 -9.56
CA SER A 40 -3.79 -24.22 -9.71
C SER A 40 -2.89 -25.33 -10.32
N GLU A 41 -2.85 -26.50 -9.71
CA GLU A 41 -2.00 -27.63 -10.15
C GLU A 41 -2.38 -28.22 -11.52
N ASN A 42 -3.57 -27.94 -12.05
CA ASN A 42 -4.07 -28.48 -13.31
C ASN A 42 -3.52 -27.78 -14.57
N VAL A 43 -2.57 -26.89 -14.41
CA VAL A 43 -2.06 -26.02 -15.46
C VAL A 43 -1.21 -26.76 -16.50
N ASP A 44 -0.48 -27.80 -16.08
CA ASP A 44 0.44 -28.51 -16.99
C ASP A 44 -0.27 -29.45 -17.97
N LYS A 45 -1.58 -29.72 -17.78
CA LYS A 45 -2.36 -30.66 -18.61
C LYS A 45 -3.25 -29.99 -19.67
N ALA A 46 -3.35 -28.65 -19.67
CA ALA A 46 -4.16 -27.90 -20.64
C ALA A 46 -3.42 -26.65 -21.16
N PRO A 47 -2.54 -26.79 -22.16
CA PRO A 47 -1.72 -25.69 -22.68
C PRO A 47 -2.50 -24.53 -23.32
N GLU A 48 -3.78 -24.72 -23.63
CA GLU A 48 -4.64 -23.69 -24.26
C GLU A 48 -5.51 -22.90 -23.26
N LYS A 49 -5.54 -23.23 -21.97
CA LYS A 49 -6.33 -22.51 -20.97
C LYS A 49 -5.44 -21.50 -20.21
N ALA A 50 -5.97 -20.31 -19.99
CA ALA A 50 -5.33 -19.31 -19.13
C ALA A 50 -5.00 -19.92 -17.77
N LYS A 51 -3.76 -19.71 -17.32
CA LYS A 51 -3.33 -20.12 -15.98
C LYS A 51 -4.04 -19.24 -14.95
N GLN A 52 -4.58 -19.83 -13.89
CA GLN A 52 -5.13 -19.09 -12.76
C GLN A 52 -4.09 -18.95 -11.66
N LEU A 53 -3.89 -17.73 -11.21
CA LEU A 53 -3.10 -17.37 -10.05
C LEU A 53 -4.01 -16.69 -9.03
N TRP A 54 -3.96 -17.11 -7.79
CA TRP A 54 -4.63 -16.48 -6.68
C TRP A 54 -3.61 -15.75 -5.82
N ILE A 55 -3.91 -14.51 -5.45
CA ILE A 55 -3.06 -13.68 -4.61
C ILE A 55 -3.84 -13.30 -3.36
N THR A 56 -3.27 -13.55 -2.18
CA THR A 56 -3.79 -13.05 -0.92
C THR A 56 -2.88 -11.97 -0.36
N ALA A 57 -3.45 -10.91 0.20
CA ALA A 57 -2.73 -9.88 0.90
C ALA A 57 -3.43 -9.53 2.20
N GLN A 58 -2.64 -9.45 3.26
CA GLN A 58 -3.11 -9.09 4.58
C GLN A 58 -2.73 -7.65 4.93
N SER A 59 -3.58 -7.03 5.72
CA SER A 59 -3.31 -5.75 6.36
C SER A 59 -3.62 -5.82 7.85
N LEU A 60 -2.92 -5.03 8.61
CA LEU A 60 -3.17 -4.76 10.02
C LEU A 60 -3.28 -3.24 10.16
N SER A 61 -4.41 -2.75 10.63
CA SER A 61 -4.55 -1.31 10.82
C SER A 61 -3.71 -0.83 12.00
N VAL A 62 -2.96 0.22 11.74
CA VAL A 62 -2.26 1.00 12.77
C VAL A 62 -3.18 1.96 13.50
N TRP A 63 -4.40 2.17 12.99
CA TRP A 63 -5.42 3.02 13.60
C TRP A 63 -6.51 2.16 14.23
N SER A 64 -7.05 2.59 15.35
CA SER A 64 -8.13 1.89 16.01
C SER A 64 -9.51 2.35 15.52
N GLY A 65 -10.56 1.61 15.88
CA GLY A 65 -11.95 1.99 15.63
C GLY A 65 -12.36 1.95 14.16
N ALA A 66 -13.38 2.72 13.83
CA ALA A 66 -14.00 2.74 12.50
C ALA A 66 -13.03 3.16 11.38
N GLU A 67 -12.18 4.15 11.64
CA GLU A 67 -11.18 4.60 10.67
C GLU A 67 -10.14 3.51 10.39
N GLY A 68 -9.71 2.79 11.42
CA GLY A 68 -8.80 1.66 11.28
C GLY A 68 -9.43 0.51 10.48
N ALA A 69 -10.68 0.16 10.76
CA ALA A 69 -11.40 -0.87 10.01
C ALA A 69 -11.54 -0.50 8.53
N LYS A 70 -11.90 0.76 8.24
CA LYS A 70 -11.99 1.29 6.87
C LYS A 70 -10.66 1.22 6.14
N LEU A 71 -9.59 1.75 6.73
CA LEU A 71 -8.26 1.79 6.13
C LEU A 71 -7.73 0.39 5.85
N CYS A 72 -7.96 -0.54 6.78
CA CYS A 72 -7.54 -1.93 6.68
C CYS A 72 -8.09 -2.61 5.42
N VAL A 73 -9.36 -2.37 5.07
CA VAL A 73 -9.97 -2.88 3.84
C VAL A 73 -9.28 -2.30 2.59
N TYR A 74 -9.08 -0.96 2.55
CA TYR A 74 -8.36 -0.33 1.44
C TYR A 74 -6.95 -0.90 1.28
N GLU A 75 -6.22 -1.03 2.37
CA GLU A 75 -4.83 -1.47 2.36
C GLU A 75 -4.69 -2.92 1.87
N ALA A 76 -5.52 -3.86 2.37
CA ALA A 76 -5.50 -5.25 1.92
C ALA A 76 -5.80 -5.35 0.41
N VAL A 77 -6.83 -4.64 -0.06
CA VAL A 77 -7.21 -4.61 -1.48
C VAL A 77 -6.10 -3.97 -2.33
N ASN A 78 -5.55 -2.86 -1.90
CA ASN A 78 -4.48 -2.15 -2.61
C ASN A 78 -3.21 -3.03 -2.73
N ARG A 79 -2.78 -3.67 -1.65
CA ARG A 79 -1.61 -4.57 -1.66
C ARG A 79 -1.82 -5.75 -2.62
N ALA A 80 -2.99 -6.39 -2.55
CA ALA A 80 -3.31 -7.51 -3.43
C ALA A 80 -3.40 -7.08 -4.90
N ALA A 81 -4.01 -5.93 -5.19
CA ALA A 81 -4.08 -5.37 -6.54
C ALA A 81 -2.70 -4.97 -7.08
N ALA A 82 -1.85 -4.34 -6.27
CA ALA A 82 -0.47 -4.00 -6.66
C ALA A 82 0.34 -5.26 -7.02
N ALA A 83 0.23 -6.32 -6.21
CA ALA A 83 0.90 -7.59 -6.46
C ALA A 83 0.42 -8.29 -7.75
N ALA A 84 -0.78 -8.00 -8.23
CA ALA A 84 -1.34 -8.55 -9.45
C ALA A 84 -0.89 -7.81 -10.72
N VAL A 85 -0.39 -6.58 -10.60
CA VAL A 85 0.06 -5.76 -11.74
C VAL A 85 1.15 -6.51 -12.53
N GLY A 86 1.03 -6.52 -13.85
CA GLY A 86 1.98 -7.19 -14.74
C GLY A 86 1.88 -8.72 -14.80
N LYS A 87 0.98 -9.34 -14.03
CA LYS A 87 0.81 -10.82 -14.00
C LYS A 87 -0.32 -11.31 -14.89
N GLY A 88 -1.26 -10.45 -15.29
CA GLY A 88 -2.39 -10.81 -16.15
C GLY A 88 -3.63 -9.97 -15.85
N GLU A 89 -4.80 -10.41 -16.35
CA GLU A 89 -6.07 -9.79 -16.01
C GLU A 89 -6.44 -10.15 -14.57
N ALA A 90 -6.59 -9.15 -13.71
CA ALA A 90 -6.80 -9.34 -12.29
C ALA A 90 -8.17 -8.82 -11.83
N LYS A 91 -8.79 -9.53 -10.89
CA LYS A 91 -10.04 -9.12 -10.25
C LYS A 91 -9.98 -9.40 -8.75
N VAL A 92 -10.15 -8.36 -7.95
CA VAL A 92 -10.34 -8.54 -6.51
C VAL A 92 -11.71 -9.21 -6.29
N ARG A 93 -11.73 -10.36 -5.64
CA ARG A 93 -12.93 -11.17 -5.45
C ARG A 93 -13.63 -10.83 -4.15
N MET A 94 -12.89 -10.80 -3.08
CA MET A 94 -13.45 -10.55 -1.76
C MET A 94 -12.41 -10.00 -0.80
N VAL A 95 -12.89 -9.46 0.30
CA VAL A 95 -12.14 -9.15 1.50
C VAL A 95 -12.83 -9.78 2.70
N SER A 96 -12.06 -10.32 3.64
CA SER A 96 -12.51 -10.75 4.95
C SER A 96 -11.81 -9.92 6.03
N MET A 97 -12.43 -9.82 7.22
CA MET A 97 -11.92 -8.99 8.31
C MET A 97 -11.96 -9.72 9.63
N GLN A 98 -11.01 -9.42 10.49
CA GLN A 98 -11.06 -9.80 11.89
C GLN A 98 -10.96 -8.55 12.76
N LEU A 99 -11.81 -8.45 13.77
CA LEU A 99 -11.86 -7.38 14.74
C LEU A 99 -11.54 -7.95 16.12
N MET A 100 -10.52 -7.44 16.78
CA MET A 100 -10.21 -7.74 18.16
C MET A 100 -10.53 -6.52 19.02
N LEU A 101 -11.42 -6.71 20.00
CA LEU A 101 -12.02 -5.64 20.80
C LEU A 101 -11.58 -5.79 22.26
N PRO A 102 -11.30 -4.70 22.98
CA PRO A 102 -11.07 -4.74 24.42
C PRO A 102 -12.39 -5.06 25.16
N ALA A 103 -12.27 -5.52 26.41
CA ALA A 103 -13.40 -6.01 27.21
C ALA A 103 -14.45 -4.92 27.52
N ASP A 104 -14.05 -3.66 27.53
CA ASP A 104 -14.90 -2.49 27.77
C ASP A 104 -15.49 -1.88 26.49
N CYS A 105 -15.19 -2.46 25.32
CA CYS A 105 -15.70 -1.98 24.05
C CYS A 105 -17.22 -2.12 23.97
N GLN A 106 -17.89 -1.05 23.54
CA GLN A 106 -19.35 -1.04 23.39
C GLN A 106 -19.78 -1.61 22.02
N GLU A 107 -20.96 -2.24 21.98
CA GLU A 107 -21.53 -2.77 20.73
C GLU A 107 -21.62 -1.72 19.62
N GLN A 108 -21.90 -0.46 19.96
CA GLN A 108 -21.95 0.64 19.01
C GLN A 108 -20.61 0.85 18.27
N GLU A 109 -19.48 0.63 18.93
CA GLU A 109 -18.16 0.74 18.29
C GLU A 109 -17.94 -0.38 17.29
N LEU A 110 -18.28 -1.62 17.65
CA LEU A 110 -18.28 -2.75 16.71
C LEU A 110 -19.15 -2.48 15.48
N GLN A 111 -20.36 -1.94 15.68
CA GLN A 111 -21.24 -1.56 14.57
C GLN A 111 -20.62 -0.51 13.67
N LYS A 112 -20.03 0.55 14.22
CA LYS A 112 -19.33 1.60 13.46
C LYS A 112 -18.15 1.03 12.64
N MET A 113 -17.35 0.17 13.25
CA MET A 113 -16.24 -0.49 12.56
C MET A 113 -16.72 -1.35 11.39
N THR A 114 -17.77 -2.15 11.61
CA THR A 114 -18.36 -3.01 10.57
C THR A 114 -18.95 -2.19 9.42
N VAL A 115 -19.70 -1.12 9.75
CA VAL A 115 -20.27 -0.21 8.74
C VAL A 115 -19.17 0.47 7.92
N ALA A 116 -18.13 0.99 8.58
CA ALA A 116 -17.01 1.63 7.89
C ALA A 116 -16.25 0.68 6.95
N ALA A 117 -16.05 -0.57 7.37
CA ALA A 117 -15.47 -1.61 6.53
C ALA A 117 -16.36 -1.95 5.32
N GLN A 118 -17.67 -2.09 5.54
CA GLN A 118 -18.65 -2.36 4.48
C GLN A 118 -18.71 -1.21 3.46
N GLU A 119 -18.71 0.04 3.92
CA GLU A 119 -18.67 1.22 3.04
C GLU A 119 -17.39 1.27 2.20
N ALA A 120 -16.24 0.94 2.79
CA ALA A 120 -14.98 0.83 2.05
C ALA A 120 -15.06 -0.25 0.97
N ALA A 121 -15.56 -1.44 1.32
CA ALA A 121 -15.72 -2.54 0.37
C ALA A 121 -16.69 -2.17 -0.77
N GLN A 122 -17.79 -1.48 -0.47
CA GLN A 122 -18.73 -0.98 -1.49
C GLN A 122 -18.09 0.04 -2.43
N LYS A 123 -17.33 1.02 -1.91
CA LYS A 123 -16.58 1.99 -2.72
C LYS A 123 -15.57 1.32 -3.65
N LEU A 124 -14.94 0.23 -3.18
CA LEU A 124 -14.01 -0.59 -3.95
C LEU A 124 -14.70 -1.57 -4.90
N GLN A 125 -16.03 -1.71 -4.82
CA GLN A 125 -16.82 -2.71 -5.57
C GLN A 125 -16.35 -4.15 -5.29
N VAL A 126 -15.99 -4.44 -4.04
CA VAL A 126 -15.50 -5.74 -3.56
C VAL A 126 -16.48 -6.26 -2.51
N THR A 127 -16.65 -7.57 -2.44
CA THR A 127 -17.50 -8.22 -1.42
C THR A 127 -16.75 -8.30 -0.09
N LEU A 128 -17.30 -7.70 0.98
CA LEU A 128 -16.91 -8.02 2.35
C LEU A 128 -17.59 -9.36 2.72
N ALA A 129 -16.81 -10.44 2.63
CA ALA A 129 -17.34 -11.81 2.72
C ALA A 129 -17.60 -12.27 4.15
N ASP A 130 -16.77 -11.81 5.10
CA ASP A 130 -16.88 -12.16 6.51
C ASP A 130 -16.28 -11.08 7.42
N VAL A 131 -16.85 -10.91 8.60
CA VAL A 131 -16.32 -10.09 9.70
C VAL A 131 -16.36 -10.90 10.97
N LYS A 132 -15.21 -11.43 11.40
CA LYS A 132 -15.08 -12.14 12.67
C LYS A 132 -14.74 -11.15 13.78
N ALA A 133 -15.58 -11.05 14.79
CA ALA A 133 -15.32 -10.20 15.97
C ALA A 133 -15.02 -11.07 17.19
N HIS A 134 -14.03 -10.64 18.00
CA HIS A 134 -13.62 -11.32 19.22
C HIS A 134 -13.27 -10.30 20.32
N VAL A 135 -13.79 -10.50 21.51
CA VAL A 135 -13.47 -9.68 22.68
C VAL A 135 -12.33 -10.34 23.46
N SER A 136 -11.26 -9.58 23.76
CA SER A 136 -10.07 -10.12 24.41
C SER A 136 -9.42 -9.08 25.34
N GLY A 137 -8.98 -9.52 26.52
CA GLY A 137 -8.12 -8.74 27.40
C GLY A 137 -6.68 -8.53 26.88
N ALA A 138 -6.34 -9.10 25.72
CA ALA A 138 -5.02 -8.96 25.10
C ALA A 138 -4.83 -7.61 24.40
N VAL A 139 -5.91 -6.86 24.15
CA VAL A 139 -5.87 -5.56 23.49
C VAL A 139 -6.48 -4.48 24.39
N ILE A 140 -5.92 -3.28 24.33
CA ILE A 140 -6.36 -2.10 25.07
C ILE A 140 -7.22 -1.14 24.22
N ALA A 141 -7.20 -1.33 22.90
CA ALA A 141 -7.99 -0.60 21.93
C ALA A 141 -8.45 -1.57 20.82
N PRO A 142 -9.54 -1.25 20.08
CA PRO A 142 -9.96 -2.06 18.94
C PRO A 142 -8.87 -2.19 17.87
N VAL A 143 -8.60 -3.41 17.42
CA VAL A 143 -7.65 -3.74 16.36
C VAL A 143 -8.40 -4.39 15.20
N ALA A 144 -8.12 -3.94 13.98
CA ALA A 144 -8.67 -4.49 12.75
C ALA A 144 -7.57 -5.13 11.91
N THR A 145 -7.83 -6.31 11.36
CA THR A 145 -7.05 -6.93 10.28
C THR A 145 -7.97 -7.26 9.12
N ALA A 146 -7.47 -7.19 7.91
CA ALA A 146 -8.22 -7.61 6.72
C ALA A 146 -7.34 -8.46 5.80
N GLU A 147 -7.97 -9.34 5.04
CA GLU A 147 -7.34 -10.16 4.01
C GLU A 147 -8.14 -10.03 2.72
N ALA A 148 -7.47 -9.63 1.63
CA ALA A 148 -8.06 -9.55 0.30
C ALA A 148 -7.61 -10.74 -0.57
N LEU A 149 -8.52 -11.24 -1.40
CA LEU A 149 -8.27 -12.29 -2.37
C LEU A 149 -8.45 -11.74 -3.79
N VAL A 150 -7.40 -11.85 -4.60
CA VAL A 150 -7.38 -11.49 -6.02
C VAL A 150 -7.20 -12.74 -6.87
N GLU A 151 -8.01 -12.86 -7.90
CA GLU A 151 -7.87 -13.83 -8.97
C GLU A 151 -7.20 -13.17 -10.16
N VAL A 152 -6.19 -13.82 -10.73
CA VAL A 152 -5.45 -13.36 -11.89
C VAL A 152 -5.49 -14.42 -12.98
N TRP A 153 -5.88 -14.03 -14.19
CA TRP A 153 -5.82 -14.88 -15.39
C TRP A 153 -4.58 -14.54 -16.19
N ILE A 154 -3.60 -15.44 -16.16
CA ILE A 154 -2.34 -15.29 -16.89
C ILE A 154 -2.53 -15.77 -18.31
N ALA A 155 -2.32 -14.89 -19.31
CA ALA A 155 -2.38 -15.28 -20.70
C ALA A 155 -1.25 -16.27 -21.06
N PRO A 156 -1.50 -17.25 -21.97
CA PRO A 156 -0.52 -18.30 -22.33
C PRO A 156 0.83 -17.77 -22.85
N ALA A 157 0.85 -16.57 -23.43
CA ALA A 157 2.03 -15.93 -24.02
C ALA A 157 2.66 -14.82 -23.14
N GLY A 158 2.19 -14.62 -21.92
CA GLY A 158 2.69 -13.58 -21.03
C GLY A 158 4.01 -13.97 -20.38
N ALA A 159 5.14 -13.49 -20.90
CA ALA A 159 6.38 -13.50 -20.11
C ALA A 159 6.18 -12.60 -18.88
N ALA A 160 6.43 -13.13 -17.69
CA ALA A 160 6.48 -12.31 -16.49
C ALA A 160 7.55 -11.24 -16.69
N LEU A 161 7.13 -9.98 -16.72
CA LEU A 161 8.06 -8.86 -16.78
C LEU A 161 8.76 -8.78 -15.43
N SER A 162 10.07 -8.79 -15.42
CA SER A 162 10.89 -8.62 -14.22
C SER A 162 11.43 -7.20 -14.15
N ALA A 163 11.55 -6.68 -12.93
CA ALA A 163 12.24 -5.42 -12.71
C ALA A 163 13.73 -5.57 -13.08
N ARG A 164 14.30 -4.52 -13.68
CA ARG A 164 15.70 -4.47 -14.10
C ARG A 164 16.29 -3.06 -13.97
N THR A 165 17.58 -2.98 -13.84
CA THR A 165 18.34 -1.73 -13.84
C THR A 165 18.01 -0.84 -15.02
N GLY A 166 17.93 0.46 -14.77
CA GLY A 166 17.63 1.49 -15.77
C GLY A 166 16.14 1.76 -15.99
N GLN A 167 15.26 0.90 -15.48
CA GLN A 167 13.82 1.15 -15.55
C GLN A 167 13.42 2.35 -14.68
N GLN A 168 12.43 3.10 -15.16
CA GLN A 168 11.89 4.28 -14.49
C GLN A 168 10.94 3.88 -13.36
N ILE A 169 10.95 4.69 -12.31
CA ILE A 169 10.00 4.58 -11.19
C ILE A 169 8.96 5.67 -11.36
N VAL A 170 7.70 5.25 -11.51
CA VAL A 170 6.54 6.14 -11.60
C VAL A 170 5.77 6.10 -10.28
N MET A 171 5.39 7.25 -9.75
CA MET A 171 4.50 7.36 -8.59
C MET A 171 3.17 7.97 -9.00
N THR A 172 2.08 7.41 -8.49
CA THR A 172 0.73 7.98 -8.64
C THR A 172 0.30 8.74 -7.40
N LYS A 173 -0.58 9.72 -7.60
CA LYS A 173 -1.15 10.57 -6.54
C LYS A 173 -0.05 11.23 -5.69
N TRP A 174 -0.14 11.15 -4.33
CA TRP A 174 0.62 12.04 -3.47
C TRP A 174 1.21 11.33 -2.26
N ALA A 175 2.35 11.81 -1.79
CA ALA A 175 2.95 11.38 -0.53
C ALA A 175 2.05 11.73 0.66
N GLY A 176 2.03 10.89 1.68
CA GLY A 176 1.34 11.11 2.94
C GLY A 176 -0.19 11.14 2.88
N LEU A 177 -0.80 10.60 1.80
CA LEU A 177 -2.22 10.77 1.49
C LEU A 177 -3.16 10.38 2.64
N ALA A 178 -3.07 9.15 3.14
CA ALA A 178 -3.95 8.68 4.21
C ALA A 178 -3.58 9.28 5.56
N GLY A 179 -2.29 9.43 5.82
CA GLY A 179 -1.82 10.04 7.07
C GLY A 179 -2.23 11.49 7.21
N THR A 180 -2.24 12.28 6.12
CA THR A 180 -2.73 13.66 6.14
C THR A 180 -4.20 13.74 6.55
N VAL A 181 -5.04 12.85 6.00
CA VAL A 181 -6.46 12.74 6.41
C VAL A 181 -6.57 12.37 7.88
N ARG A 182 -5.72 11.48 8.37
CA ARG A 182 -5.71 11.10 9.79
C ARG A 182 -5.29 12.25 10.69
N LEU A 183 -4.23 12.97 10.33
CA LEU A 183 -3.75 14.13 11.08
C LEU A 183 -4.81 15.24 11.13
N GLU A 184 -5.46 15.51 10.01
CA GLU A 184 -6.56 16.46 9.94
C GLU A 184 -7.67 16.08 10.92
N LYS A 185 -8.19 14.85 10.87
CA LYS A 185 -9.25 14.37 11.76
C LYS A 185 -8.86 14.44 13.25
N THR A 186 -7.61 14.09 13.55
CA THR A 186 -7.13 14.05 14.94
C THR A 186 -6.90 15.44 15.52
N TYR A 187 -6.36 16.36 14.70
CA TYR A 187 -5.90 17.67 15.16
C TYR A 187 -6.72 18.83 14.59
N ARG A 188 -7.91 18.58 14.01
CA ARG A 188 -8.75 19.57 13.32
C ARG A 188 -8.97 20.84 14.16
N GLU A 189 -9.28 20.72 15.43
CA GLU A 189 -9.50 21.90 16.30
C GLU A 189 -8.26 22.77 16.47
N ALA A 190 -7.08 22.15 16.53
CA ALA A 190 -5.81 22.87 16.62
C ALA A 190 -5.47 23.52 15.27
N LEU A 191 -5.67 22.79 14.17
CA LEU A 191 -5.40 23.27 12.81
C LEU A 191 -6.32 24.42 12.41
N LEU A 192 -7.58 24.45 12.84
CA LEU A 192 -8.53 25.55 12.60
C LEU A 192 -8.09 26.88 13.20
N LYS A 193 -7.18 26.87 14.19
CA LYS A 193 -6.62 28.12 14.73
C LYS A 193 -5.66 28.81 13.78
N ARG A 194 -5.13 28.08 12.80
CA ARG A 194 -4.09 28.56 11.88
C ARG A 194 -4.49 28.50 10.42
N TYR A 195 -5.31 27.55 10.02
CA TYR A 195 -5.72 27.32 8.64
C TYR A 195 -7.22 27.55 8.44
N PRO A 196 -7.66 27.99 7.26
CA PRO A 196 -9.07 28.14 6.96
C PRO A 196 -9.75 26.76 6.91
N ALA A 197 -11.02 26.70 7.31
CA ALA A 197 -11.82 25.46 7.31
C ALA A 197 -11.85 24.79 5.93
N GLN A 198 -11.87 25.58 4.85
CA GLN A 198 -11.87 25.06 3.48
C GLN A 198 -10.67 24.16 3.20
N LEU A 199 -9.45 24.52 3.66
CA LEU A 199 -8.25 23.69 3.49
C LEU A 199 -8.43 22.32 4.17
N LEU A 200 -9.00 22.29 5.38
CA LEU A 200 -9.23 21.07 6.11
C LEU A 200 -10.35 20.22 5.49
N ASP A 201 -11.39 20.87 4.95
CA ASP A 201 -12.45 20.18 4.21
C ASP A 201 -11.92 19.55 2.91
N ASP A 202 -11.00 20.22 2.22
CA ASP A 202 -10.31 19.68 1.04
C ASP A 202 -9.47 18.45 1.40
N VAL A 203 -8.81 18.44 2.57
CA VAL A 203 -8.09 17.27 3.08
C VAL A 203 -9.03 16.09 3.35
N ALA A 204 -10.18 16.34 3.99
CA ALA A 204 -11.15 15.28 4.27
C ALA A 204 -11.64 14.59 2.97
N GLN A 205 -11.72 15.33 1.86
CA GLN A 205 -12.09 14.78 0.56
C GLN A 205 -11.03 13.87 -0.06
N LEU A 206 -9.77 13.89 0.42
CA LEU A 206 -8.71 13.03 -0.10
C LEU A 206 -8.98 11.54 0.09
N GLU A 207 -9.90 11.14 0.98
CA GLU A 207 -10.33 9.74 1.15
C GLU A 207 -10.84 9.11 -0.15
N GLN A 208 -11.41 9.89 -1.08
CA GLN A 208 -11.85 9.39 -2.39
C GLN A 208 -10.72 8.80 -3.24
N HIS A 209 -9.47 9.10 -2.89
CA HIS A 209 -8.28 8.65 -3.59
C HIS A 209 -7.58 7.45 -2.93
N PHE A 210 -8.15 6.82 -1.91
CA PHE A 210 -7.52 5.70 -1.19
C PHE A 210 -7.44 4.40 -2.00
N SER A 211 -8.24 4.24 -3.06
CA SER A 211 -8.16 3.08 -3.96
C SER A 211 -7.06 3.26 -5.00
N ILE A 212 -6.32 2.17 -5.28
CA ILE A 212 -5.36 2.09 -6.40
C ILE A 212 -5.88 1.22 -7.55
N LEU A 213 -7.12 0.74 -7.48
CA LEU A 213 -7.67 -0.15 -8.52
C LEU A 213 -7.68 0.48 -9.91
N PRO A 214 -8.01 1.78 -10.08
CA PRO A 214 -7.91 2.42 -11.39
C PRO A 214 -6.49 2.44 -11.97
N GLU A 215 -5.49 2.74 -11.12
CA GLU A 215 -4.07 2.73 -11.50
C GLU A 215 -3.59 1.34 -11.91
N ALA A 216 -3.93 0.33 -11.10
CA ALA A 216 -3.57 -1.05 -11.39
C ALA A 216 -4.18 -1.55 -12.72
N ALA A 217 -5.42 -1.12 -13.04
CA ALA A 217 -6.08 -1.45 -14.29
C ALA A 217 -5.40 -0.83 -15.53
N VAL A 218 -4.91 0.41 -15.42
CA VAL A 218 -4.12 1.07 -16.48
C VAL A 218 -2.76 0.37 -16.63
N ALA A 219 -2.04 0.18 -15.52
CA ALA A 219 -0.70 -0.39 -15.51
C ALA A 219 -0.66 -1.84 -16.02
N GLY A 220 -1.69 -2.63 -15.74
CA GLY A 220 -1.80 -4.02 -16.20
C GLY A 220 -1.74 -4.19 -17.72
N LYS A 221 -1.99 -3.11 -18.48
CA LYS A 221 -1.95 -3.06 -19.95
C LYS A 221 -0.69 -2.39 -20.51
N SER A 222 0.18 -1.86 -19.66
CA SER A 222 1.25 -0.94 -20.03
C SER A 222 2.66 -1.49 -19.80
N GLY A 223 2.86 -2.80 -19.75
CA GLY A 223 4.20 -3.40 -19.66
C GLY A 223 4.93 -3.11 -18.34
N VAL A 224 4.22 -2.96 -17.23
CA VAL A 224 4.80 -2.75 -15.89
C VAL A 224 5.35 -4.07 -15.37
N GLY A 225 6.61 -4.08 -14.93
CA GLY A 225 7.28 -5.26 -14.40
C GLY A 225 7.08 -5.48 -12.90
N LEU A 226 6.92 -4.41 -12.14
CA LEU A 226 6.76 -4.43 -10.68
C LEU A 226 5.90 -3.26 -10.23
N ALA A 227 5.05 -3.49 -9.24
CA ALA A 227 4.28 -2.44 -8.58
C ALA A 227 4.27 -2.63 -7.06
N CYS A 228 4.32 -1.54 -6.32
CA CYS A 228 4.31 -1.52 -4.86
C CYS A 228 3.33 -0.47 -4.34
N ALA A 229 2.34 -0.90 -3.55
CA ALA A 229 1.41 0.03 -2.90
C ALA A 229 2.13 0.81 -1.80
N VAL A 230 1.89 2.13 -1.75
CA VAL A 230 2.37 2.97 -0.66
C VAL A 230 1.41 2.83 0.53
N SER A 231 1.93 2.42 1.67
CA SER A 231 1.15 2.18 2.90
C SER A 231 1.83 2.80 4.13
N GLU A 232 1.85 2.12 5.25
CA GLU A 232 2.55 2.52 6.48
C GLU A 232 4.04 2.79 6.23
N GLY A 233 4.59 3.83 6.84
CA GLY A 233 5.96 4.31 6.62
C GLY A 233 6.14 5.13 5.33
N GLY A 234 5.03 5.38 4.61
CA GLY A 234 4.96 6.30 3.49
C GLY A 234 5.76 5.89 2.27
N VAL A 235 6.06 6.89 1.44
CA VAL A 235 6.76 6.66 0.17
C VAL A 235 8.21 6.17 0.37
N PHE A 236 8.87 6.56 1.46
CA PHE A 236 10.22 6.09 1.73
C PHE A 236 10.25 4.60 2.04
N HIS A 237 9.30 4.09 2.82
CA HIS A 237 9.16 2.66 3.06
C HIS A 237 8.82 1.89 1.77
N ALA A 238 7.91 2.42 0.95
CA ALA A 238 7.53 1.81 -0.32
C ALA A 238 8.71 1.76 -1.32
N LEU A 239 9.53 2.81 -1.40
CA LEU A 239 10.74 2.83 -2.22
C LEU A 239 11.78 1.80 -1.73
N TRP A 240 11.96 1.69 -0.42
CA TRP A 240 12.82 0.67 0.16
C TRP A 240 12.36 -0.75 -0.22
N THR A 241 11.06 -1.02 -0.05
CA THR A 241 10.43 -2.29 -0.40
C THR A 241 10.54 -2.60 -1.89
N LEU A 242 10.32 -1.58 -2.73
CA LEU A 242 10.44 -1.71 -4.19
C LEU A 242 11.84 -2.14 -4.62
N ALA A 243 12.88 -1.54 -4.03
CA ALA A 243 14.28 -1.90 -4.28
C ALA A 243 14.61 -3.33 -3.81
N GLU A 244 14.09 -3.74 -2.63
CA GLU A 244 14.23 -5.13 -2.14
C GLU A 244 13.59 -6.13 -3.11
N GLN A 245 12.38 -5.87 -3.59
CA GLN A 245 11.67 -6.72 -4.55
C GLN A 245 12.36 -6.78 -5.91
N ALA A 246 12.92 -5.65 -6.36
CA ALA A 246 13.67 -5.57 -7.61
C ALA A 246 15.05 -6.23 -7.52
N GLY A 247 15.61 -6.37 -6.31
CA GLY A 247 16.98 -6.86 -6.09
C GLY A 247 18.05 -5.90 -6.62
N THR A 248 17.75 -4.58 -6.64
CA THR A 248 18.61 -3.51 -7.19
C THR A 248 18.62 -2.31 -6.25
N GLY A 249 19.49 -1.34 -6.51
CA GLY A 249 19.40 0.00 -5.92
C GLY A 249 18.36 0.86 -6.64
N LEU A 250 18.24 2.10 -6.18
CA LEU A 250 17.43 3.13 -6.82
C LEU A 250 17.98 4.53 -6.61
N GLU A 251 17.64 5.41 -7.53
CA GLU A 251 17.87 6.85 -7.40
C GLU A 251 16.58 7.61 -7.66
N VAL A 252 16.14 8.42 -6.68
CA VAL A 252 14.87 9.14 -6.71
C VAL A 252 15.10 10.61 -6.41
N SER A 253 14.51 11.49 -7.22
CA SER A 253 14.49 12.93 -6.98
C SER A 253 13.36 13.30 -6.02
N LEU A 254 13.71 13.82 -4.83
CA LEU A 254 12.73 14.25 -3.83
C LEU A 254 11.77 15.29 -4.38
N LYS A 255 12.26 16.22 -5.21
CA LYS A 255 11.45 17.29 -5.82
C LYS A 255 10.42 16.77 -6.84
N LYS A 256 10.60 15.56 -7.36
CA LYS A 256 9.68 14.93 -8.31
C LYS A 256 8.62 14.08 -7.61
N ILE A 257 8.75 13.77 -6.31
CA ILE A 257 7.72 13.07 -5.56
C ILE A 257 6.51 13.98 -5.42
N PRO A 258 5.34 13.62 -5.99
CA PRO A 258 4.16 14.46 -5.90
C PRO A 258 3.68 14.56 -4.44
N ILE A 259 3.37 15.77 -4.02
CA ILE A 259 2.82 16.07 -2.69
C ILE A 259 1.81 17.21 -2.80
N ARG A 260 0.77 17.16 -1.99
CA ARG A 260 -0.24 18.20 -1.93
C ARG A 260 0.18 19.35 -1.01
N GLN A 261 -0.25 20.56 -1.34
CA GLN A 261 0.00 21.74 -0.51
C GLN A 261 -0.56 21.53 0.91
N GLU A 262 -1.77 20.99 1.01
CA GLU A 262 -2.45 20.71 2.28
C GLU A 262 -1.65 19.75 3.16
N THR A 263 -1.04 18.73 2.54
CA THR A 263 -0.14 17.79 3.24
C THR A 263 1.09 18.51 3.78
N VAL A 264 1.72 19.39 2.96
CA VAL A 264 2.90 20.15 3.37
C VAL A 264 2.57 21.05 4.57
N GLU A 265 1.46 21.78 4.49
CA GLU A 265 1.04 22.72 5.55
C GLU A 265 0.76 21.99 6.87
N ILE A 266 -0.03 20.91 6.85
CA ILE A 266 -0.35 20.13 8.04
C ILE A 266 0.89 19.46 8.63
N CYS A 267 1.73 18.87 7.79
CA CYS A 267 2.95 18.22 8.25
C CYS A 267 3.97 19.20 8.84
N ASN A 268 4.10 20.40 8.26
CA ASN A 268 4.94 21.46 8.81
C ASN A 268 4.42 21.95 10.17
N GLU A 269 3.09 22.13 10.32
CA GLU A 269 2.49 22.58 11.58
C GLU A 269 2.69 21.56 12.70
N LEU A 270 2.65 20.28 12.37
CA LEU A 270 2.72 19.18 13.33
C LEU A 270 4.12 18.55 13.46
N ASP A 271 5.14 19.12 12.78
CA ASP A 271 6.53 18.63 12.74
C ASP A 271 6.63 17.15 12.31
N VAL A 272 5.89 16.78 11.25
CA VAL A 272 5.83 15.43 10.69
C VAL A 272 6.48 15.36 9.33
N ASN A 273 7.28 14.31 9.05
CA ASN A 273 7.84 14.09 7.72
C ASN A 273 6.79 13.47 6.79
N PRO A 274 6.30 14.20 5.74
CA PRO A 274 5.26 13.70 4.86
C PRO A 274 5.67 12.49 4.01
N TYR A 275 6.97 12.28 3.80
CA TYR A 275 7.49 11.16 3.01
C TYR A 275 7.55 9.84 3.81
N GLU A 276 7.50 9.91 5.14
CA GLU A 276 7.42 8.79 6.07
C GLU A 276 6.00 8.57 6.60
N LEU A 277 5.05 9.41 6.20
CA LEU A 277 3.65 9.39 6.62
C LEU A 277 2.83 8.47 5.72
N SER A 278 1.93 7.67 6.29
CA SER A 278 1.08 6.70 5.60
C SER A 278 0.46 7.25 4.32
N GLY A 279 0.71 6.56 3.21
CA GLY A 279 0.36 7.03 1.88
C GLY A 279 -0.74 6.19 1.19
N ASN A 280 -1.51 5.39 1.92
CA ASN A 280 -2.50 4.48 1.36
C ASN A 280 -3.36 5.17 0.27
N GLY A 281 -3.36 4.58 -0.93
CA GLY A 281 -3.97 5.16 -2.13
C GLY A 281 -2.97 5.56 -3.22
N SER A 282 -1.69 5.65 -2.91
CA SER A 282 -0.62 5.89 -3.87
C SER A 282 0.07 4.58 -4.28
N LEU A 283 0.64 4.54 -5.47
CA LEU A 283 1.24 3.35 -6.06
C LEU A 283 2.54 3.70 -6.75
N LEU A 284 3.56 2.86 -6.58
CA LEU A 284 4.81 2.91 -7.32
C LEU A 284 4.83 1.84 -8.41
N PHE A 285 5.34 2.19 -9.59
CA PHE A 285 5.53 1.28 -10.71
C PHE A 285 6.98 1.29 -11.19
N VAL A 286 7.44 0.15 -11.69
CA VAL A 286 8.71 0.01 -12.39
C VAL A 286 8.44 -0.40 -13.84
N THR A 287 8.89 0.40 -14.80
CA THR A 287 8.66 0.18 -16.23
C THR A 287 9.74 0.85 -17.10
N ASP A 288 9.93 0.34 -18.31
CA ASP A 288 10.79 0.99 -19.32
C ASP A 288 10.14 2.23 -19.95
N GLN A 289 8.82 2.39 -19.79
CA GLN A 289 8.02 3.42 -20.45
C GLN A 289 7.33 4.33 -19.45
N GLY A 290 8.08 4.84 -18.46
CA GLY A 290 7.52 5.59 -17.34
C GLY A 290 6.79 6.86 -17.75
N GLU A 291 7.33 7.65 -18.69
CA GLU A 291 6.67 8.87 -19.16
C GLU A 291 5.35 8.55 -19.86
N MET A 292 5.34 7.52 -20.73
CA MET A 292 4.12 7.09 -21.41
C MET A 292 3.06 6.59 -20.42
N LEU A 293 3.48 5.82 -19.40
CA LEU A 293 2.57 5.37 -18.34
C LEU A 293 1.99 6.54 -17.57
N ALA A 294 2.83 7.53 -17.21
CA ALA A 294 2.39 8.72 -16.51
C ALA A 294 1.37 9.52 -17.34
N GLU A 295 1.59 9.68 -18.65
CA GLU A 295 0.63 10.33 -19.55
C GLU A 295 -0.69 9.56 -19.65
N GLN A 296 -0.66 8.23 -19.76
CA GLN A 296 -1.86 7.39 -19.80
C GLN A 296 -2.69 7.52 -18.50
N LEU A 297 -2.02 7.55 -17.34
CA LEU A 297 -2.66 7.77 -16.05
C LEU A 297 -3.28 9.17 -15.95
N GLN A 298 -2.55 10.20 -16.39
CA GLN A 298 -3.04 11.58 -16.39
C GLN A 298 -4.26 11.77 -17.32
N GLN A 299 -4.32 11.08 -18.46
CA GLN A 299 -5.50 11.05 -19.34
C GLN A 299 -6.73 10.47 -18.63
N GLN A 300 -6.52 9.57 -17.66
CA GLN A 300 -7.58 9.04 -16.78
C GLN A 300 -7.82 9.92 -15.53
N LYS A 301 -7.25 11.14 -15.51
CA LYS A 301 -7.30 12.07 -14.37
C LYS A 301 -6.64 11.53 -13.09
N ILE A 302 -5.69 10.61 -13.24
CA ILE A 302 -4.87 10.09 -12.15
C ILE A 302 -3.52 10.81 -12.18
N PRO A 303 -3.20 11.65 -11.20
CA PRO A 303 -1.89 12.30 -11.13
C PRO A 303 -0.78 11.25 -11.07
N ALA A 304 0.23 11.40 -11.92
CA ALA A 304 1.39 10.51 -11.96
C ALA A 304 2.63 11.26 -12.43
N ALA A 305 3.80 10.84 -11.92
CA ALA A 305 5.09 11.41 -12.29
C ALA A 305 6.19 10.35 -12.27
N VAL A 306 7.16 10.46 -13.18
CA VAL A 306 8.42 9.73 -13.10
C VAL A 306 9.27 10.40 -12.02
N ILE A 307 9.56 9.67 -10.93
CA ILE A 307 10.27 10.19 -9.76
C ILE A 307 11.75 9.77 -9.71
N GLY A 308 12.15 8.72 -10.46
CA GLY A 308 13.49 8.17 -10.44
C GLY A 308 13.64 6.94 -11.31
N PHE A 309 14.66 6.13 -11.03
CA PHE A 309 14.98 4.91 -11.76
C PHE A 309 15.67 3.86 -10.85
N LEU A 310 15.67 2.60 -11.29
CA LEU A 310 16.44 1.52 -10.66
C LEU A 310 17.91 1.61 -11.06
N SER A 311 18.83 1.61 -10.08
CA SER A 311 20.27 1.68 -10.28
C SER A 311 20.92 0.29 -10.37
N ALA A 312 22.16 0.23 -10.88
CA ALA A 312 22.91 -1.03 -11.06
C ALA A 312 23.57 -1.53 -9.77
N ASP A 313 23.75 -0.63 -8.81
CA ASP A 313 24.28 -0.91 -7.48
C ASP A 313 23.16 -1.33 -6.50
N ASN A 314 23.49 -1.46 -5.22
CA ASN A 314 22.53 -1.72 -4.16
C ASN A 314 22.17 -0.45 -3.38
N ASP A 315 22.68 0.71 -3.81
CA ASP A 315 22.47 1.96 -3.12
C ASP A 315 21.05 2.48 -3.37
N ARG A 316 20.41 2.96 -2.31
CA ARG A 316 19.09 3.58 -2.36
C ARG A 316 19.26 5.05 -2.04
N VAL A 317 19.17 5.87 -3.06
CA VAL A 317 19.57 7.27 -3.00
C VAL A 317 18.41 8.21 -3.25
N ILE A 318 18.28 9.21 -2.38
CA ILE A 318 17.37 10.35 -2.56
C ILE A 318 18.21 11.58 -2.92
N ILE A 319 17.84 12.25 -4.02
CA ILE A 319 18.46 13.49 -4.50
C ILE A 319 17.53 14.67 -4.22
N ASN A 320 18.06 15.68 -3.54
CA ASN A 320 17.38 16.94 -3.30
C ASN A 320 18.28 18.12 -3.79
N GLY A 321 18.12 18.49 -5.05
CA GLY A 321 19.03 19.47 -5.69
C GLY A 321 20.43 18.90 -5.85
N GLU A 322 21.41 19.49 -5.18
CA GLU A 322 22.80 19.01 -5.16
C GLU A 322 23.08 18.03 -4.01
N GLU A 323 22.18 17.94 -3.05
CA GLU A 323 22.31 17.03 -1.92
C GLU A 323 21.95 15.60 -2.33
N ARG A 324 22.83 14.66 -2.00
CA ARG A 324 22.67 13.23 -2.17
C ARG A 324 22.73 12.54 -0.82
N ARG A 325 21.67 11.82 -0.46
CA ARG A 325 21.60 11.08 0.80
C ARG A 325 21.09 9.66 0.58
N PHE A 326 21.54 8.73 1.43
CA PHE A 326 21.01 7.38 1.42
C PHE A 326 19.61 7.35 2.04
N LEU A 327 18.74 6.58 1.41
CA LEU A 327 17.43 6.26 1.97
C LEU A 327 17.63 5.28 3.13
N GLU A 328 17.12 5.60 4.29
CA GLU A 328 17.06 4.70 5.43
C GLU A 328 15.76 3.89 5.40
N PRO A 329 15.77 2.64 5.93
CA PRO A 329 14.52 1.87 6.03
C PRO A 329 13.56 2.55 7.00
N ALA A 330 12.47 3.11 6.48
CA ALA A 330 11.40 3.69 7.27
C ALA A 330 10.53 2.57 7.88
N ASN A 331 10.96 2.03 9.01
CA ASN A 331 10.25 0.95 9.71
C ASN A 331 9.13 1.44 10.63
N THR A 332 8.98 2.76 10.76
CA THR A 332 8.02 3.40 11.65
C THR A 332 7.33 4.53 10.90
N ASP A 333 6.01 4.53 10.90
CA ASP A 333 5.23 5.64 10.35
C ASP A 333 5.47 6.91 11.17
N ALA A 334 5.53 8.06 10.50
CA ALA A 334 5.76 9.34 11.15
C ALA A 334 4.65 9.69 12.16
N ILE A 335 3.44 9.14 11.98
CA ILE A 335 2.30 9.37 12.88
C ILE A 335 2.55 8.86 14.32
N TYR A 336 3.34 7.79 14.47
CA TYR A 336 3.66 7.26 15.81
C TYR A 336 4.58 8.13 16.66
N ARG A 337 5.19 9.16 16.06
CA ARG A 337 5.98 10.14 16.81
C ARG A 337 5.09 11.16 17.55
N MET A 338 3.80 11.14 17.26
CA MET A 338 2.79 12.06 17.81
C MET A 338 1.92 11.41 18.90
N GLU A 339 1.99 10.09 19.05
CA GLU A 339 1.35 9.29 20.10
C GLU A 339 2.33 9.10 21.29
#